data_2a4aea32f3433f6693062e442ba2bff7
#
_entry.id   2a4aea32f3433f6693062e442ba2bff7
#
_cell.length_a   1.000
_cell.length_b   1.000
_cell.length_c   1.000
_cell.angle_alpha   90.00
_cell.angle_beta   90.00
_cell.angle_gamma   90.00
#
_symmetry.space_group_name_H-M   'P 1'
#
loop_
_entity.id
_entity.type
_entity.pdbx_description
1 polymer ?
#
loop_
_entity_poly.entity_id
_entity_poly.type
_entity_poly.pdbx_seq_one_letter_code
_entity_poly.pdbx_strand_id
1 'polypeptide(L)'
;MNRRDLLTRGAWMAALGLAGRVLPALAQTAPAAPQGAGAPRPAPKGTTLILLGTQGGPGINLARGEAANAVVVDGQPYLVDCGYGTLRALLQAGLRLVDVGHVCLTHLHNDHASDVAALLSHQWTGAKTHPTTVHGPHGTEALVAGAIAFFKGDTDIRTVDEGRTVRPESLFRGHDVAAGAAPVEVFRDERVRITAIENDHFPDRAKARMPYRSVAYRVDTPTRSIVFSGDTAPSQRLVELARNADFFVCEAIDVAQHARLTEQARQALAAGNENSVARHVAETHSTTEDVGRMAAQAKVKTVVLSHLLPGSNAGPGGELPDTAYIEAVRRFFDGQVIVGRDGMRL
;
A
#
# COMPACT_ATOMS: atom_id res chain seq x y z
N MET A 1 -38.48 -34.72 -38.66
CA MET A 1 -38.06 -34.14 -39.95
C MET A 1 -36.56 -33.97 -39.90
N ASN A 2 -35.87 -34.70 -40.77
CA ASN A 2 -34.42 -34.95 -40.73
C ASN A 2 -33.58 -33.78 -41.21
N ARG A 3 -32.49 -33.56 -40.49
CA ARG A 3 -31.34 -32.77 -40.94
C ARG A 3 -30.57 -33.60 -41.98
N ARG A 4 -30.76 -33.39 -43.25
CA ARG A 4 -29.87 -33.77 -44.38
C ARG A 4 -30.64 -33.39 -45.63
N ASP A 5 -30.17 -32.32 -46.29
CA ASP A 5 -30.30 -32.06 -47.72
C ASP A 5 -30.15 -30.56 -47.97
N LEU A 6 -28.93 -30.18 -48.30
CA LEU A 6 -28.61 -28.98 -49.09
C LEU A 6 -27.09 -28.93 -49.33
N LEU A 7 -26.64 -29.92 -50.11
CA LEU A 7 -25.42 -29.78 -50.88
C LEU A 7 -25.80 -30.18 -52.31
N THR A 8 -25.78 -29.24 -53.23
CA THR A 8 -25.29 -29.37 -54.60
C THR A 8 -25.80 -28.23 -55.48
N ARG A 9 -24.90 -27.82 -56.41
CA ARG A 9 -25.04 -26.94 -57.60
C ARG A 9 -24.79 -25.44 -57.29
N GLY A 10 -23.87 -24.78 -58.00
CA GLY A 10 -23.12 -25.12 -59.15
C GLY A 10 -22.07 -24.05 -59.47
N ALA A 11 -21.03 -24.49 -60.13
CA ALA A 11 -19.92 -23.66 -60.60
C ALA A 11 -20.35 -22.76 -61.78
N TRP A 12 -19.83 -21.51 -61.78
CA TRP A 12 -19.54 -20.81 -63.06
C TRP A 12 -18.24 -20.05 -62.89
N MET A 13 -17.27 -20.34 -63.72
CA MET A 13 -16.00 -19.63 -63.89
C MET A 13 -16.27 -18.34 -64.67
N ALA A 14 -15.67 -17.24 -64.21
CA ALA A 14 -15.34 -16.09 -65.03
C ALA A 14 -13.95 -15.60 -64.65
N ALA A 15 -13.00 -15.92 -65.49
CA ALA A 15 -11.65 -15.35 -65.43
C ALA A 15 -11.70 -13.92 -65.95
N LEU A 16 -11.31 -12.96 -65.17
CA LEU A 16 -10.89 -11.63 -65.60
C LEU A 16 -9.56 -11.29 -64.91
N GLY A 17 -8.53 -11.25 -65.76
CA GLY A 17 -7.19 -10.83 -65.35
C GLY A 17 -7.17 -9.38 -64.90
N LEU A 18 -6.60 -9.17 -63.75
CA LEU A 18 -6.17 -7.86 -63.29
C LEU A 18 -4.71 -7.93 -62.83
N ALA A 19 -3.90 -7.14 -63.51
CA ALA A 19 -2.47 -7.00 -63.31
C ALA A 19 -2.14 -6.75 -61.84
N GLY A 20 -1.30 -7.62 -61.27
CA GLY A 20 -0.80 -7.49 -59.93
C GLY A 20 0.08 -6.22 -59.76
N ARG A 21 -0.41 -5.27 -59.03
CA ARG A 21 0.46 -4.28 -58.35
C ARG A 21 0.96 -4.91 -57.07
N VAL A 22 2.21 -5.35 -57.07
CA VAL A 22 2.94 -5.72 -55.86
C VAL A 22 3.12 -4.44 -55.05
N LEU A 23 2.35 -4.30 -53.99
CA LEU A 23 2.63 -3.30 -52.95
C LEU A 23 3.88 -3.78 -52.21
N PRO A 24 4.86 -2.87 -51.95
CA PRO A 24 6.02 -3.23 -51.15
C PRO A 24 5.53 -3.61 -49.77
N ALA A 25 5.93 -4.77 -49.27
CA ALA A 25 5.74 -5.18 -47.91
C ALA A 25 6.39 -4.09 -46.98
N LEU A 26 5.58 -3.38 -46.19
CA LEU A 26 6.07 -2.60 -45.12
C LEU A 26 6.80 -3.53 -44.18
N ALA A 27 8.12 -3.46 -44.19
CA ALA A 27 8.95 -4.14 -43.21
C ALA A 27 8.51 -3.62 -41.83
N GLN A 28 7.81 -4.46 -41.06
CA GLN A 28 7.60 -4.22 -39.65
C GLN A 28 8.99 -4.21 -39.01
N THR A 29 9.47 -3.03 -38.66
CA THR A 29 10.64 -2.91 -37.81
C THR A 29 10.31 -3.61 -36.51
N ALA A 30 11.05 -4.68 -36.18
CA ALA A 30 10.99 -5.31 -34.88
C ALA A 30 11.12 -4.22 -33.80
N PRO A 31 10.33 -4.31 -32.72
CA PRO A 31 10.51 -3.37 -31.62
C PRO A 31 11.96 -3.44 -31.16
N ALA A 32 12.61 -2.28 -31.08
CA ALA A 32 13.97 -2.17 -30.57
C ALA A 32 14.04 -2.92 -29.22
N ALA A 33 15.02 -3.79 -29.08
CA ALA A 33 15.32 -4.44 -27.81
C ALA A 33 15.43 -3.34 -26.73
N PRO A 34 14.93 -3.57 -25.50
CA PRO A 34 15.06 -2.58 -24.43
C PRO A 34 16.53 -2.25 -24.28
N GLN A 35 16.86 -0.96 -24.46
CA GLN A 35 18.23 -0.47 -24.30
C GLN A 35 18.73 -0.90 -22.93
N GLY A 36 19.91 -1.55 -22.92
CA GLY A 36 20.50 -2.17 -21.76
C GLY A 36 20.46 -1.24 -20.55
N ALA A 37 20.19 -1.83 -19.39
CA ALA A 37 20.26 -1.17 -18.10
C ALA A 37 21.58 -0.41 -18.01
N GLY A 38 21.51 0.91 -18.02
CA GLY A 38 22.67 1.78 -17.76
C GLY A 38 23.34 1.34 -16.46
N ALA A 39 24.65 1.52 -16.33
CA ALA A 39 25.38 1.20 -15.12
C ALA A 39 24.60 1.68 -13.89
N PRO A 40 24.50 0.88 -12.81
CA PRO A 40 23.71 1.22 -11.65
C PRO A 40 24.16 2.61 -11.14
N ARG A 41 23.22 3.55 -11.11
CA ARG A 41 23.45 4.85 -10.46
C ARG A 41 23.85 4.59 -9.02
N PRO A 42 24.89 5.27 -8.49
CA PRO A 42 25.17 5.18 -7.07
C PRO A 42 23.90 5.45 -6.29
N ALA A 43 23.57 4.57 -5.33
CA ALA A 43 22.41 4.76 -4.48
C ALA A 43 22.53 6.13 -3.77
N PRO A 44 21.45 6.94 -3.73
CA PRO A 44 21.46 8.20 -3.00
C PRO A 44 21.78 7.91 -1.54
N LYS A 45 22.77 8.61 -0.98
CA LYS A 45 23.11 8.54 0.45
C LYS A 45 22.03 9.27 1.28
N GLY A 46 21.77 8.74 2.48
CA GLY A 46 20.84 9.31 3.43
C GLY A 46 19.46 8.66 3.40
N THR A 47 18.50 9.30 4.04
CA THR A 47 17.12 8.79 4.21
C THR A 47 16.16 9.57 3.33
N THR A 48 15.32 8.85 2.59
CA THR A 48 14.22 9.41 1.80
C THR A 48 12.92 8.68 2.16
N LEU A 49 11.88 9.42 2.51
CA LEU A 49 10.52 8.91 2.60
C LEU A 49 9.86 9.03 1.22
N ILE A 50 9.26 7.96 0.72
CA ILE A 50 8.49 7.94 -0.53
C ILE A 50 7.08 7.46 -0.20
N LEU A 51 6.07 8.28 -0.52
CA LEU A 51 4.67 7.90 -0.42
C LEU A 51 4.31 7.12 -1.70
N LEU A 52 4.04 5.83 -1.58
CA LEU A 52 3.74 4.95 -2.72
C LEU A 52 2.25 4.94 -3.04
N GLY A 53 1.40 5.03 -1.99
CA GLY A 53 -0.04 5.11 -2.10
C GLY A 53 -0.61 5.87 -0.91
N THR A 54 -1.56 6.78 -1.18
CA THR A 54 -2.04 7.77 -0.21
C THR A 54 -3.57 7.81 -0.08
N GLN A 55 -4.28 6.88 -0.74
CA GLN A 55 -5.74 6.73 -0.63
C GLN A 55 -6.11 6.00 0.64
N GLY A 56 -7.13 6.51 1.35
CA GLY A 56 -7.84 5.78 2.41
C GLY A 56 -8.83 4.79 1.83
N GLY A 57 -8.76 3.55 2.32
CA GLY A 57 -9.56 2.43 1.81
C GLY A 57 -11.02 2.40 2.27
N PRO A 58 -11.70 1.28 1.95
CA PRO A 58 -11.24 0.16 1.13
C PRO A 58 -11.50 0.32 -0.38
N GLY A 59 -11.76 1.52 -0.85
CA GLY A 59 -12.18 1.79 -2.23
C GLY A 59 -11.00 2.00 -3.18
N ILE A 60 -10.81 1.10 -4.14
CA ILE A 60 -9.81 1.26 -5.20
C ILE A 60 -10.22 2.39 -6.15
N ASN A 61 -9.28 3.25 -6.51
CA ASN A 61 -9.44 4.23 -7.58
C ASN A 61 -8.16 4.39 -8.42
N LEU A 62 -8.27 5.12 -9.53
CA LEU A 62 -7.15 5.30 -10.47
C LEU A 62 -6.24 6.49 -10.13
N ALA A 63 -6.69 7.39 -9.29
CA ALA A 63 -5.97 8.63 -9.00
C ALA A 63 -4.93 8.46 -7.90
N ARG A 64 -5.17 7.53 -6.95
CA ARG A 64 -4.29 7.24 -5.83
C ARG A 64 -4.25 5.74 -5.56
N GLY A 65 -3.07 5.19 -5.29
CA GLY A 65 -2.89 3.85 -4.73
C GLY A 65 -3.34 3.79 -3.28
N GLU A 66 -3.66 2.59 -2.80
CA GLU A 66 -3.95 2.32 -1.39
C GLU A 66 -2.69 2.45 -0.53
N ALA A 67 -2.86 2.41 0.79
CA ALA A 67 -1.81 2.72 1.76
C ALA A 67 -0.51 1.94 1.53
N ALA A 68 0.56 2.67 1.22
CA ALA A 68 1.90 2.13 1.09
C ALA A 68 2.95 3.24 1.17
N ASN A 69 4.04 2.97 1.87
CA ASN A 69 5.16 3.90 2.03
C ASN A 69 6.49 3.16 1.93
N ALA A 70 7.53 3.82 1.44
CA ALA A 70 8.89 3.33 1.48
C ALA A 70 9.81 4.31 2.21
N VAL A 71 10.55 3.81 3.19
CA VAL A 71 11.71 4.49 3.77
C VAL A 71 12.94 3.90 3.09
N VAL A 72 13.64 4.73 2.32
CA VAL A 72 14.84 4.31 1.59
C VAL A 72 16.05 4.89 2.30
N VAL A 73 16.91 4.02 2.82
CA VAL A 73 18.15 4.41 3.52
C VAL A 73 19.33 3.88 2.75
N ASP A 74 20.18 4.77 2.26
CA ASP A 74 21.34 4.44 1.42
C ASP A 74 21.01 3.47 0.27
N GLY A 75 19.84 3.68 -0.34
CA GLY A 75 19.31 2.87 -1.45
C GLY A 75 18.56 1.61 -1.05
N GLN A 76 18.57 1.21 0.23
CA GLN A 76 17.83 0.05 0.74
C GLN A 76 16.38 0.45 1.11
N PRO A 77 15.34 -0.15 0.48
CA PRO A 77 13.95 0.15 0.80
C PRO A 77 13.42 -0.72 1.95
N TYR A 78 12.68 -0.07 2.85
CA TYR A 78 11.85 -0.67 3.92
C TYR A 78 10.42 -0.20 3.70
N LEU A 79 9.47 -1.11 3.58
CA LEU A 79 8.07 -0.75 3.34
C LEU A 79 7.27 -0.66 4.64
N VAL A 80 6.34 0.29 4.66
CA VAL A 80 5.25 0.34 5.65
C VAL A 80 3.94 0.33 4.87
N ASP A 81 3.19 -0.74 5.08
CA ASP A 81 2.02 -1.19 4.32
C ASP A 81 2.32 -1.55 2.85
N CYS A 82 1.39 -2.30 2.26
CA CYS A 82 1.52 -2.87 0.93
C CYS A 82 0.12 -3.04 0.31
N GLY A 83 -0.65 -1.95 0.24
CA GLY A 83 -1.97 -1.86 -0.39
C GLY A 83 -1.89 -1.92 -1.91
N TYR A 84 -3.06 -1.91 -2.56
CA TYR A 84 -3.16 -2.01 -4.01
C TYR A 84 -2.42 -0.89 -4.75
N GLY A 85 -1.59 -1.27 -5.71
CA GLY A 85 -0.78 -0.36 -6.52
C GLY A 85 0.67 -0.23 -6.06
N THR A 86 1.05 -0.84 -4.93
CA THR A 86 2.40 -0.75 -4.34
C THR A 86 3.49 -1.17 -5.30
N LEU A 87 3.32 -2.31 -6.02
CA LEU A 87 4.35 -2.80 -6.93
C LEU A 87 4.64 -1.80 -8.07
N ARG A 88 3.58 -1.26 -8.63
CA ARG A 88 3.69 -0.25 -9.69
C ARG A 88 4.37 1.02 -9.19
N ALA A 89 3.96 1.48 -8.01
CA ALA A 89 4.53 2.68 -7.39
C ALA A 89 6.02 2.51 -7.06
N LEU A 90 6.45 1.34 -6.57
CA LEU A 90 7.87 1.01 -6.36
C LEU A 90 8.67 1.14 -7.65
N LEU A 91 8.19 0.53 -8.75
CA LEU A 91 8.87 0.60 -10.04
C LEU A 91 8.90 2.03 -10.60
N GLN A 92 7.82 2.79 -10.46
CA GLN A 92 7.78 4.21 -10.83
C GLN A 92 8.73 5.06 -9.99
N ALA A 93 8.93 4.69 -8.72
CA ALA A 93 9.93 5.30 -7.86
C ALA A 93 11.37 4.86 -8.19
N GLY A 94 11.59 4.00 -9.19
CA GLY A 94 12.90 3.47 -9.57
C GLY A 94 13.48 2.45 -8.59
N LEU A 95 12.63 1.86 -7.74
CA LEU A 95 13.02 0.81 -6.79
C LEU A 95 12.77 -0.57 -7.41
N ARG A 96 13.64 -1.51 -7.14
CA ARG A 96 13.47 -2.89 -7.60
C ARG A 96 12.70 -3.69 -6.55
N LEU A 97 11.73 -4.48 -6.97
CA LEU A 97 10.94 -5.31 -6.05
C LEU A 97 11.81 -6.26 -5.22
N VAL A 98 12.86 -6.83 -5.86
CA VAL A 98 13.78 -7.78 -5.20
C VAL A 98 14.65 -7.16 -4.11
N ASP A 99 14.79 -5.83 -4.07
CA ASP A 99 15.57 -5.13 -3.05
C ASP A 99 14.80 -4.95 -1.74
N VAL A 100 13.46 -5.07 -1.78
CA VAL A 100 12.64 -5.01 -0.56
C VAL A 100 12.89 -6.24 0.29
N GLY A 101 13.50 -6.07 1.46
CA GLY A 101 13.78 -7.12 2.43
C GLY A 101 12.83 -7.13 3.63
N HIS A 102 12.18 -6.00 3.90
CA HIS A 102 11.28 -5.83 5.04
C HIS A 102 10.02 -5.07 4.66
N VAL A 103 8.88 -5.62 5.07
CA VAL A 103 7.55 -5.00 4.95
C VAL A 103 6.95 -4.98 6.35
N CYS A 104 6.49 -3.83 6.82
CA CYS A 104 5.83 -3.64 8.10
C CYS A 104 4.36 -3.34 7.86
N LEU A 105 3.45 -4.27 8.15
CA LEU A 105 2.01 -4.07 8.02
C LEU A 105 1.45 -3.47 9.31
N THR A 106 0.75 -2.34 9.20
CA THR A 106 0.10 -1.72 10.35
C THR A 106 -1.06 -2.56 10.86
N HIS A 107 -1.84 -3.11 9.94
CA HIS A 107 -2.91 -4.06 10.21
C HIS A 107 -3.27 -4.87 8.95
N LEU A 108 -4.26 -5.76 9.04
CA LEU A 108 -4.54 -6.72 7.97
C LEU A 108 -5.79 -6.39 7.14
N HIS A 109 -6.25 -5.12 7.11
CA HIS A 109 -7.23 -4.72 6.11
C HIS A 109 -6.63 -4.82 4.70
N ASN A 110 -7.48 -5.04 3.70
CA ASN A 110 -7.03 -5.28 2.33
C ASN A 110 -6.29 -4.09 1.73
N ASP A 111 -6.71 -2.88 2.02
CA ASP A 111 -6.07 -1.64 1.54
C ASP A 111 -4.68 -1.37 2.14
N HIS A 112 -4.23 -2.19 3.11
CA HIS A 112 -2.89 -2.17 3.67
C HIS A 112 -2.06 -3.41 3.30
N ALA A 113 -2.67 -4.49 2.79
CA ALA A 113 -2.01 -5.79 2.62
C ALA A 113 -2.26 -6.48 1.27
N SER A 114 -3.12 -5.95 0.40
CA SER A 114 -3.57 -6.63 -0.83
C SER A 114 -2.43 -6.98 -1.80
N ASP A 115 -1.39 -6.17 -1.91
CA ASP A 115 -0.27 -6.41 -2.82
C ASP A 115 0.84 -7.29 -2.22
N VAL A 116 0.75 -7.75 -0.96
CA VAL A 116 1.78 -8.61 -0.34
C VAL A 116 2.01 -9.88 -1.15
N ALA A 117 0.95 -10.61 -1.51
CA ALA A 117 1.10 -11.84 -2.28
C ALA A 117 1.71 -11.60 -3.66
N ALA A 118 1.33 -10.52 -4.33
CA ALA A 118 1.89 -10.12 -5.60
C ALA A 118 3.38 -9.74 -5.46
N LEU A 119 3.75 -8.99 -4.42
CA LEU A 119 5.14 -8.61 -4.15
C LEU A 119 6.03 -9.87 -3.98
N LEU A 120 5.63 -10.80 -3.12
CA LEU A 120 6.39 -12.03 -2.86
C LEU A 120 6.52 -12.88 -4.11
N SER A 121 5.43 -13.04 -4.88
CA SER A 121 5.44 -13.77 -6.16
C SER A 121 6.43 -13.15 -7.16
N HIS A 122 6.37 -11.82 -7.36
CA HIS A 122 7.28 -11.13 -8.28
C HIS A 122 8.73 -11.09 -7.78
N GLN A 123 8.96 -11.09 -6.48
CA GLN A 123 10.30 -11.26 -5.92
C GLN A 123 10.88 -12.62 -6.24
N TRP A 124 10.09 -13.69 -6.10
CA TRP A 124 10.51 -15.05 -6.41
C TRP A 124 10.80 -15.22 -7.91
N THR A 125 9.91 -14.75 -8.79
CA THR A 125 10.13 -14.79 -10.25
C THR A 125 11.30 -13.91 -10.68
N GLY A 126 11.56 -12.81 -9.97
CA GLY A 126 12.69 -11.92 -10.18
C GLY A 126 14.03 -12.44 -9.65
N ALA A 127 14.11 -13.72 -9.28
CA ALA A 127 15.31 -14.39 -8.77
C ALA A 127 15.93 -13.70 -7.53
N LYS A 128 15.09 -13.33 -6.56
CA LYS A 128 15.54 -12.81 -5.26
C LYS A 128 16.48 -13.79 -4.57
N THR A 129 17.57 -13.30 -4.01
CA THR A 129 18.62 -14.12 -3.38
C THR A 129 18.67 -14.01 -1.86
N HIS A 130 18.01 -13.02 -1.27
CA HIS A 130 17.96 -12.80 0.18
C HIS A 130 16.51 -12.75 0.68
N PRO A 131 16.26 -13.11 1.93
CA PRO A 131 14.90 -13.23 2.45
C PRO A 131 14.12 -11.90 2.46
N THR A 132 12.79 -12.01 2.39
CA THR A 132 11.86 -10.96 2.77
C THR A 132 11.12 -11.39 4.02
N THR A 133 11.10 -10.53 5.03
CA THR A 133 10.26 -10.69 6.21
C THR A 133 9.13 -9.67 6.19
N VAL A 134 7.91 -10.15 6.32
CA VAL A 134 6.72 -9.32 6.53
C VAL A 134 6.45 -9.32 8.03
N HIS A 135 6.60 -8.16 8.66
CA HIS A 135 6.30 -7.92 10.07
C HIS A 135 4.91 -7.31 10.17
N GLY A 136 4.15 -7.67 11.18
CA GLY A 136 2.83 -7.07 11.41
C GLY A 136 2.15 -7.67 12.64
N PRO A 137 0.94 -7.25 12.99
CA PRO A 137 0.22 -7.79 14.12
C PRO A 137 -0.13 -9.28 13.91
N HIS A 138 -0.67 -9.91 14.95
CA HIS A 138 -1.12 -11.30 14.89
C HIS A 138 -1.91 -11.62 13.62
N GLY A 139 -1.55 -12.72 12.95
CA GLY A 139 -2.11 -13.17 11.68
C GLY A 139 -1.21 -12.88 10.46
N THR A 140 -0.13 -12.14 10.62
CA THR A 140 0.82 -11.84 9.54
C THR A 140 1.57 -13.09 9.07
N GLU A 141 1.92 -14.01 9.99
CA GLU A 141 2.51 -15.31 9.62
C GLU A 141 1.56 -16.12 8.74
N ALA A 142 0.27 -16.17 9.12
CA ALA A 142 -0.76 -16.86 8.33
C ALA A 142 -0.99 -16.17 6.97
N LEU A 143 -0.95 -14.82 6.91
CA LEU A 143 -1.06 -14.06 5.66
C LEU A 143 0.07 -14.43 4.70
N VAL A 144 1.32 -14.50 5.16
CA VAL A 144 2.48 -14.86 4.32
C VAL A 144 2.38 -16.31 3.85
N ALA A 145 1.97 -17.24 4.72
CA ALA A 145 1.73 -18.63 4.32
C ALA A 145 0.63 -18.71 3.25
N GLY A 146 -0.46 -17.96 3.42
CA GLY A 146 -1.53 -17.84 2.44
C GLY A 146 -1.07 -17.21 1.12
N ALA A 147 -0.20 -16.20 1.17
CA ALA A 147 0.41 -15.58 -0.01
C ALA A 147 1.24 -16.59 -0.80
N ILE A 148 2.08 -17.39 -0.15
CA ILE A 148 2.86 -18.45 -0.80
C ILE A 148 1.93 -19.48 -1.45
N ALA A 149 0.87 -19.89 -0.76
CA ALA A 149 -0.13 -20.81 -1.30
C ALA A 149 -0.86 -20.22 -2.52
N PHE A 150 -1.12 -18.90 -2.53
CA PHE A 150 -1.77 -18.20 -3.64
C PHE A 150 -1.01 -18.35 -4.96
N PHE A 151 0.31 -18.22 -4.97
CA PHE A 151 1.10 -18.37 -6.20
C PHE A 151 1.77 -19.75 -6.38
N LYS A 152 1.32 -20.75 -5.62
CA LYS A 152 1.87 -22.11 -5.70
C LYS A 152 1.82 -22.69 -7.11
N GLY A 153 0.72 -22.46 -7.86
CA GLY A 153 0.60 -22.94 -9.25
C GLY A 153 1.69 -22.39 -10.17
N ASP A 154 1.99 -21.08 -10.08
CA ASP A 154 3.09 -20.46 -10.83
C ASP A 154 4.45 -21.05 -10.41
N THR A 155 4.65 -21.27 -9.12
CA THR A 155 5.87 -21.90 -8.59
C THR A 155 6.07 -23.32 -9.14
N ASP A 156 5.02 -24.16 -9.11
CA ASP A 156 5.09 -25.53 -9.60
C ASP A 156 5.41 -25.57 -11.10
N ILE A 157 4.75 -24.72 -11.91
CA ILE A 157 5.00 -24.60 -13.35
C ILE A 157 6.46 -24.24 -13.62
N ARG A 158 6.97 -23.17 -13.00
CA ARG A 158 8.34 -22.69 -13.26
C ARG A 158 9.42 -23.61 -12.67
N THR A 159 9.11 -24.36 -11.63
CA THR A 159 10.03 -25.39 -11.12
C THR A 159 10.26 -26.47 -12.18
N VAL A 160 9.22 -26.89 -12.89
CA VAL A 160 9.33 -27.90 -13.95
C VAL A 160 9.85 -27.30 -15.26
N ASP A 161 9.30 -26.16 -15.69
CA ASP A 161 9.56 -25.57 -17.00
C ASP A 161 10.90 -24.80 -17.06
N GLU A 162 11.24 -24.07 -15.99
CA GLU A 162 12.45 -23.24 -15.91
C GLU A 162 13.57 -23.88 -15.04
N GLY A 163 13.33 -25.03 -14.39
CA GLY A 163 14.29 -25.69 -13.54
C GLY A 163 14.63 -24.91 -12.25
N ARG A 164 13.70 -24.14 -11.72
CA ARG A 164 13.92 -23.36 -10.49
C ARG A 164 14.02 -24.27 -9.29
N THR A 165 15.05 -24.06 -8.47
CA THR A 165 15.36 -24.88 -7.28
C THR A 165 15.07 -24.19 -5.95
N VAL A 166 15.01 -22.85 -5.94
CA VAL A 166 14.75 -22.07 -4.71
C VAL A 166 13.25 -22.15 -4.37
N ARG A 167 12.95 -22.59 -3.16
CA ARG A 167 11.56 -22.68 -2.68
C ARG A 167 11.12 -21.34 -2.07
N PRO A 168 9.88 -20.88 -2.32
CA PRO A 168 9.35 -19.64 -1.72
C PRO A 168 9.44 -19.62 -0.19
N GLU A 169 9.19 -20.77 0.47
CA GLU A 169 9.23 -20.90 1.92
C GLU A 169 10.62 -20.65 2.52
N SER A 170 11.68 -20.77 1.71
CA SER A 170 13.04 -20.42 2.15
C SER A 170 13.34 -18.92 2.07
N LEU A 171 12.57 -18.19 1.28
CA LEU A 171 12.76 -16.76 1.04
C LEU A 171 11.80 -15.87 1.82
N PHE A 172 10.59 -16.35 2.13
CA PHE A 172 9.53 -15.49 2.67
C PHE A 172 9.11 -15.94 4.07
N ARG A 173 9.03 -14.97 4.99
CA ARG A 173 8.66 -15.20 6.39
C ARG A 173 7.65 -14.17 6.85
N GLY A 174 6.62 -14.60 7.55
CA GLY A 174 5.79 -13.76 8.39
C GLY A 174 6.42 -13.63 9.78
N HIS A 175 6.17 -12.51 10.45
CA HIS A 175 6.55 -12.28 11.83
C HIS A 175 5.43 -11.55 12.54
N ASP A 176 4.71 -12.27 13.41
CA ASP A 176 3.67 -11.71 14.26
C ASP A 176 4.31 -10.87 15.38
N VAL A 177 4.11 -9.55 15.31
CA VAL A 177 4.64 -8.58 16.28
C VAL A 177 3.69 -8.48 17.47
N ALA A 178 4.16 -8.83 18.65
CA ALA A 178 3.41 -8.73 19.90
C ALA A 178 3.43 -7.30 20.46
N ALA A 179 2.98 -6.31 19.68
CA ALA A 179 2.86 -4.94 20.15
C ALA A 179 1.66 -4.78 21.09
N GLY A 180 1.83 -3.93 22.10
CA GLY A 180 0.81 -3.62 23.10
C GLY A 180 0.85 -2.16 23.51
N ALA A 181 0.60 -1.87 24.79
CA ALA A 181 0.58 -0.50 25.31
C ALA A 181 1.96 0.16 25.36
N ALA A 182 3.05 -0.61 25.37
CA ALA A 182 4.41 -0.11 25.36
C ALA A 182 5.07 -0.38 23.99
N PRO A 183 5.98 0.49 23.50
CA PRO A 183 6.71 0.27 22.28
C PRO A 183 7.58 -1.00 22.35
N VAL A 184 7.57 -1.79 21.27
CA VAL A 184 8.43 -2.96 21.11
C VAL A 184 9.33 -2.80 19.89
N GLU A 185 10.56 -3.27 19.97
CA GLU A 185 11.45 -3.32 18.82
C GLU A 185 11.02 -4.48 17.90
N VAL A 186 10.78 -4.17 16.63
CA VAL A 186 10.34 -5.10 15.60
C VAL A 186 11.51 -5.64 14.81
N PHE A 187 12.42 -4.73 14.45
CA PHE A 187 13.58 -5.02 13.61
C PHE A 187 14.66 -3.95 13.80
N ARG A 188 15.91 -4.37 13.65
CA ARG A 188 17.08 -3.47 13.63
C ARG A 188 18.16 -4.03 12.73
N ASP A 189 18.76 -3.16 11.95
CA ASP A 189 20.04 -3.39 11.26
C ASP A 189 20.95 -2.15 11.40
N GLU A 190 21.99 -2.05 10.56
CA GLU A 190 22.92 -0.93 10.57
C GLU A 190 22.30 0.39 10.04
N ARG A 191 21.13 0.34 9.36
CA ARG A 191 20.45 1.49 8.73
C ARG A 191 19.26 1.97 9.49
N VAL A 192 18.49 1.04 10.09
CA VAL A 192 17.23 1.38 10.73
C VAL A 192 17.03 0.68 12.06
N ARG A 193 16.26 1.34 12.91
CA ARG A 193 15.57 0.71 14.05
C ARG A 193 14.09 0.93 13.86
N ILE A 194 13.31 -0.16 13.83
CA ILE A 194 11.86 -0.12 13.70
C ILE A 194 11.22 -0.54 15.01
N THR A 195 10.35 0.32 15.53
CA THR A 195 9.57 0.08 16.75
C THR A 195 8.07 0.13 16.41
N ALA A 196 7.27 -0.69 17.10
CA ALA A 196 5.81 -0.69 16.98
C ALA A 196 5.13 -0.48 18.32
N ILE A 197 3.92 0.10 18.28
CA ILE A 197 2.99 0.19 19.41
C ILE A 197 1.57 -0.08 18.92
N GLU A 198 0.71 -0.68 19.75
CA GLU A 198 -0.71 -0.82 19.40
C GLU A 198 -1.35 0.56 19.33
N ASN A 199 -2.10 0.84 18.25
CA ASN A 199 -2.90 2.05 18.07
C ASN A 199 -4.40 1.79 18.36
N ASP A 200 -5.26 2.77 18.10
CA ASP A 200 -6.67 2.72 18.50
C ASP A 200 -7.64 2.55 17.31
N HIS A 201 -7.20 1.81 16.27
CA HIS A 201 -8.06 1.49 15.11
C HIS A 201 -9.17 0.48 15.44
N PHE A 202 -8.90 -0.53 16.28
CA PHE A 202 -9.92 -1.49 16.66
C PHE A 202 -10.48 -1.17 18.04
N PRO A 203 -11.80 -0.87 18.17
CA PRO A 203 -12.43 -0.60 19.45
C PRO A 203 -12.47 -1.87 20.33
N ASP A 204 -12.54 -1.71 21.65
CA ASP A 204 -12.49 -2.82 22.59
C ASP A 204 -13.56 -3.87 22.34
N ARG A 205 -14.77 -3.48 21.89
CA ARG A 205 -15.82 -4.42 21.50
C ARG A 205 -15.41 -5.35 20.36
N ALA A 206 -14.55 -4.89 19.44
CA ALA A 206 -14.01 -5.69 18.34
C ALA A 206 -12.85 -6.55 18.84
N LYS A 207 -11.92 -5.96 19.60
CA LYS A 207 -10.77 -6.65 20.18
C LYS A 207 -11.18 -7.82 21.10
N ALA A 208 -12.34 -7.74 21.76
CA ALA A 208 -12.88 -8.82 22.57
C ALA A 208 -13.36 -10.03 21.75
N ARG A 209 -13.58 -9.87 20.43
CA ARG A 209 -14.12 -10.91 19.54
C ARG A 209 -13.13 -11.44 18.51
N MET A 210 -11.97 -10.81 18.39
CA MET A 210 -10.96 -11.17 17.39
C MET A 210 -9.54 -10.96 17.95
N PRO A 211 -8.57 -11.78 17.55
CA PRO A 211 -7.17 -11.64 17.99
C PRO A 211 -6.42 -10.53 17.26
N TYR A 212 -6.95 -10.02 16.14
CA TYR A 212 -6.28 -9.05 15.30
C TYR A 212 -6.11 -7.69 15.99
N ARG A 213 -4.99 -7.04 15.72
CA ARG A 213 -4.63 -5.73 16.26
C ARG A 213 -4.21 -4.80 15.12
N SER A 214 -4.13 -3.51 15.43
CA SER A 214 -3.52 -2.50 14.57
C SER A 214 -2.40 -1.81 15.33
N VAL A 215 -1.31 -1.48 14.61
CA VAL A 215 -0.11 -0.89 15.19
C VAL A 215 0.33 0.33 14.41
N ALA A 216 0.99 1.24 15.11
CA ALA A 216 1.78 2.31 14.52
C ALA A 216 3.25 1.91 14.52
N TYR A 217 4.02 2.41 13.56
CA TYR A 217 5.45 2.18 13.46
C TYR A 217 6.25 3.46 13.60
N ARG A 218 7.41 3.36 14.25
CA ARG A 218 8.46 4.38 14.22
C ARG A 218 9.71 3.78 13.57
N VAL A 219 10.24 4.46 12.56
CA VAL A 219 11.47 4.14 11.87
C VAL A 219 12.50 5.21 12.21
N ASP A 220 13.49 4.85 13.01
CA ASP A 220 14.64 5.71 13.30
C ASP A 220 15.80 5.31 12.39
N THR A 221 16.38 6.30 11.70
CA THR A 221 17.55 6.17 10.83
C THR A 221 18.67 7.07 11.38
N PRO A 222 19.90 7.00 10.87
CA PRO A 222 20.98 7.89 11.30
C PRO A 222 20.67 9.39 11.12
N THR A 223 19.75 9.75 10.21
CA THR A 223 19.49 11.15 9.84
C THR A 223 18.06 11.60 10.12
N ARG A 224 17.10 10.70 10.31
CA ARG A 224 15.67 11.04 10.45
C ARG A 224 14.92 10.03 11.30
N SER A 225 13.86 10.53 11.93
CA SER A 225 12.84 9.72 12.60
C SER A 225 11.49 9.93 11.92
N ILE A 226 10.84 8.82 11.52
CA ILE A 226 9.59 8.82 10.77
C ILE A 226 8.59 7.94 11.50
N VAL A 227 7.41 8.48 11.79
CA VAL A 227 6.32 7.71 12.43
C VAL A 227 5.16 7.56 11.46
N PHE A 228 4.63 6.35 11.37
CA PHE A 228 3.47 5.98 10.57
C PHE A 228 2.35 5.60 11.53
N SER A 229 1.21 6.28 11.43
CA SER A 229 0.08 6.05 12.33
C SER A 229 -0.59 4.69 12.10
N GLY A 230 -0.57 4.16 10.86
CA GLY A 230 -1.61 3.25 10.40
C GLY A 230 -2.98 3.92 10.50
N ASP A 231 -4.05 3.16 10.41
CA ASP A 231 -5.39 3.66 10.70
C ASP A 231 -5.60 3.72 12.21
N THR A 232 -6.16 4.80 12.72
CA THR A 232 -6.35 4.97 14.16
C THR A 232 -7.32 6.08 14.54
N ALA A 233 -8.16 5.86 15.52
CA ALA A 233 -8.73 6.97 16.30
C ALA A 233 -7.61 7.75 17.00
N PRO A 234 -7.86 8.97 17.51
CA PRO A 234 -6.90 9.71 18.31
C PRO A 234 -6.30 8.85 19.43
N SER A 235 -4.98 8.71 19.46
CA SER A 235 -4.28 7.75 20.33
C SER A 235 -3.14 8.40 21.10
N GLN A 236 -3.21 8.33 22.45
CA GLN A 236 -2.14 8.82 23.31
C GLN A 236 -0.85 7.99 23.16
N ARG A 237 -0.99 6.68 22.89
CA ARG A 237 0.15 5.79 22.62
C ARG A 237 0.89 6.22 21.36
N LEU A 238 0.14 6.59 20.32
CA LEU A 238 0.72 7.12 19.08
C LEU A 238 1.44 8.46 19.32
N VAL A 239 0.87 9.36 20.12
CA VAL A 239 1.52 10.63 20.53
C VAL A 239 2.87 10.35 21.18
N GLU A 240 2.94 9.35 22.07
CA GLU A 240 4.21 8.98 22.74
C GLU A 240 5.22 8.40 21.77
N LEU A 241 4.80 7.52 20.85
CA LEU A 241 5.67 6.96 19.80
C LEU A 241 6.20 8.06 18.87
N ALA A 242 5.36 9.05 18.54
CA ALA A 242 5.68 10.13 17.60
C ALA A 242 6.51 11.27 18.25
N ARG A 243 6.80 11.21 19.55
CA ARG A 243 7.49 12.28 20.26
C ARG A 243 8.77 12.71 19.55
N ASN A 244 8.84 14.02 19.21
CA ASN A 244 9.96 14.70 18.55
C ASN A 244 10.35 14.06 17.18
N ALA A 245 9.44 13.36 16.49
CA ALA A 245 9.74 12.82 15.17
C ALA A 245 9.93 13.92 14.12
N ASP A 246 10.79 13.66 13.14
CA ASP A 246 10.98 14.55 12.01
C ASP A 246 9.76 14.56 11.10
N PHE A 247 9.19 13.36 10.83
CA PHE A 247 7.96 13.20 10.06
C PHE A 247 6.95 12.36 10.83
N PHE A 248 5.71 12.85 10.84
CA PHE A 248 4.54 12.13 11.31
C PHE A 248 3.61 11.90 10.11
N VAL A 249 3.72 10.71 9.50
CA VAL A 249 2.86 10.25 8.41
C VAL A 249 1.59 9.70 9.05
N CYS A 250 0.50 10.43 8.91
CA CYS A 250 -0.74 10.13 9.59
C CYS A 250 -1.91 10.05 8.62
N GLU A 251 -2.79 9.07 8.85
CA GLU A 251 -4.10 9.05 8.20
C GLU A 251 -4.87 10.34 8.49
N ALA A 252 -5.79 10.70 7.61
CA ALA A 252 -6.62 11.86 7.86
C ALA A 252 -7.98 11.77 7.17
N ILE A 253 -9.03 11.90 7.98
CA ILE A 253 -10.37 12.11 7.45
C ILE A 253 -10.74 13.59 7.51
N ASP A 254 -11.32 14.11 6.43
CA ASP A 254 -11.89 15.47 6.40
C ASP A 254 -12.99 15.63 7.47
N VAL A 255 -12.99 16.78 8.15
CA VAL A 255 -13.92 17.05 9.27
C VAL A 255 -15.38 16.97 8.82
N ALA A 256 -15.73 17.51 7.64
CA ALA A 256 -17.09 17.48 7.16
C ALA A 256 -17.50 16.07 6.73
N GLN A 257 -16.57 15.30 6.15
CA GLN A 257 -16.81 13.89 5.83
C GLN A 257 -17.01 13.06 7.10
N HIS A 258 -16.19 13.27 8.12
CA HIS A 258 -16.34 12.61 9.42
C HIS A 258 -17.72 12.92 10.05
N ALA A 259 -18.15 14.17 10.03
CA ALA A 259 -19.46 14.55 10.56
C ALA A 259 -20.61 13.85 9.83
N ARG A 260 -20.54 13.73 8.49
CA ARG A 260 -21.54 12.98 7.70
C ARG A 260 -21.58 11.50 8.08
N LEU A 261 -20.42 10.86 8.22
CA LEU A 261 -20.34 9.45 8.60
C LEU A 261 -20.83 9.22 10.04
N THR A 262 -20.55 10.14 10.95
CA THR A 262 -21.07 10.11 12.33
C THR A 262 -22.59 10.14 12.35
N GLU A 263 -23.22 11.00 11.54
CA GLU A 263 -24.68 11.05 11.44
C GLU A 263 -25.25 9.77 10.81
N GLN A 264 -24.62 9.23 9.77
CA GLN A 264 -25.01 7.93 9.18
C GLN A 264 -24.89 6.78 10.19
N ALA A 265 -23.82 6.77 10.99
CA ALA A 265 -23.62 5.80 12.06
C ALA A 265 -24.73 5.87 13.11
N ARG A 266 -25.12 7.07 13.53
CA ARG A 266 -26.22 7.31 14.46
C ARG A 266 -27.56 6.81 13.92
N GLN A 267 -27.85 7.06 12.64
CA GLN A 267 -29.06 6.58 11.97
C GLN A 267 -29.08 5.05 11.86
N ALA A 268 -27.95 4.43 11.50
CA ALA A 268 -27.81 2.97 11.44
C ALA A 268 -28.05 2.32 12.81
N LEU A 269 -27.48 2.91 13.87
CA LEU A 269 -27.69 2.44 15.24
C LEU A 269 -29.15 2.55 15.68
N ALA A 270 -29.81 3.67 15.38
CA ALA A 270 -31.23 3.87 15.67
C ALA A 270 -32.13 2.86 14.94
N ALA A 271 -31.70 2.37 13.78
CA ALA A 271 -32.35 1.31 13.01
C ALA A 271 -31.99 -0.13 13.48
N GLY A 272 -31.26 -0.27 14.59
CA GLY A 272 -30.85 -1.56 15.14
C GLY A 272 -29.61 -2.17 14.50
N ASN A 273 -28.92 -1.45 13.62
CA ASN A 273 -27.65 -1.91 13.02
C ASN A 273 -26.46 -1.40 13.85
N GLU A 274 -25.97 -2.24 14.75
CA GLU A 274 -24.82 -1.93 15.60
C GLU A 274 -23.48 -1.97 14.84
N ASN A 275 -23.42 -2.65 13.69
CA ASN A 275 -22.19 -2.86 12.91
C ASN A 275 -22.35 -2.26 11.52
N SER A 276 -21.91 -1.02 11.31
CA SER A 276 -21.93 -0.35 10.02
C SER A 276 -20.55 0.23 9.66
N VAL A 277 -20.26 0.31 8.36
CA VAL A 277 -19.03 0.94 7.86
C VAL A 277 -18.94 2.39 8.33
N ALA A 278 -20.04 3.13 8.31
CA ALA A 278 -20.08 4.52 8.77
C ALA A 278 -19.67 4.63 10.25
N ARG A 279 -20.15 3.71 11.10
CA ARG A 279 -19.77 3.67 12.51
C ARG A 279 -18.29 3.32 12.68
N HIS A 280 -17.80 2.31 11.94
CA HIS A 280 -16.39 1.95 11.96
C HIS A 280 -15.53 3.17 11.64
N VAL A 281 -15.75 3.82 10.50
CA VAL A 281 -14.94 4.97 10.10
C VAL A 281 -15.04 6.13 11.09
N ALA A 282 -16.24 6.46 11.58
CA ALA A 282 -16.43 7.55 12.52
C ALA A 282 -15.77 7.34 13.89
N GLU A 283 -15.67 6.09 14.35
CA GLU A 283 -15.14 5.78 15.68
C GLU A 283 -13.65 5.43 15.68
N THR A 284 -13.07 5.07 14.53
CA THR A 284 -11.75 4.43 14.48
C THR A 284 -10.74 5.12 13.58
N HIS A 285 -11.09 6.29 13.05
CA HIS A 285 -10.18 7.13 12.26
C HIS A 285 -10.03 8.52 12.85
N SER A 286 -8.93 9.19 12.54
CA SER A 286 -8.60 10.53 13.03
C SER A 286 -9.01 11.62 12.05
N THR A 287 -9.70 12.64 12.53
CA THR A 287 -9.93 13.84 11.73
C THR A 287 -8.63 14.64 11.54
N THR A 288 -8.60 15.49 10.51
CA THR A 288 -7.48 16.43 10.31
C THR A 288 -7.22 17.30 11.54
N GLU A 289 -8.25 17.67 12.31
CA GLU A 289 -8.09 18.39 13.57
C GLU A 289 -7.42 17.52 14.66
N ASP A 290 -7.80 16.24 14.74
CA ASP A 290 -7.18 15.29 15.69
C ASP A 290 -5.71 15.05 15.35
N VAL A 291 -5.37 14.96 14.07
CA VAL A 291 -3.98 14.90 13.60
C VAL A 291 -3.21 16.13 14.08
N GLY A 292 -3.79 17.33 13.95
CA GLY A 292 -3.16 18.57 14.46
C GLY A 292 -2.91 18.53 15.96
N ARG A 293 -3.89 18.07 16.75
CA ARG A 293 -3.74 17.94 18.21
C ARG A 293 -2.66 16.92 18.59
N MET A 294 -2.67 15.75 17.97
CA MET A 294 -1.64 14.73 18.24
C MET A 294 -0.24 15.20 17.84
N ALA A 295 -0.10 15.85 16.69
CA ALA A 295 1.16 16.40 16.21
C ALA A 295 1.75 17.46 17.16
N ALA A 296 0.91 18.37 17.65
CA ALA A 296 1.31 19.39 18.63
C ALA A 296 1.77 18.77 19.96
N GLN A 297 1.00 17.79 20.47
CA GLN A 297 1.36 17.09 21.72
C GLN A 297 2.67 16.30 21.58
N ALA A 298 2.86 15.63 20.43
CA ALA A 298 4.07 14.87 20.13
C ALA A 298 5.27 15.76 19.79
N LYS A 299 5.08 17.05 19.53
CA LYS A 299 6.13 18.01 19.10
C LYS A 299 6.85 17.53 17.85
N VAL A 300 6.13 16.99 16.88
CA VAL A 300 6.72 16.58 15.61
C VAL A 300 7.13 17.80 14.78
N LYS A 301 8.07 17.66 13.83
CA LYS A 301 8.50 18.78 12.98
C LYS A 301 7.57 18.97 11.79
N THR A 302 7.18 17.86 11.15
CA THR A 302 6.38 17.88 9.94
C THR A 302 5.28 16.82 10.00
N VAL A 303 4.04 17.22 9.74
CA VAL A 303 2.92 16.32 9.48
C VAL A 303 2.84 16.03 8.00
N VAL A 304 2.74 14.75 7.63
CA VAL A 304 2.48 14.29 6.27
C VAL A 304 1.14 13.54 6.29
N LEU A 305 0.12 14.14 5.71
CA LEU A 305 -1.19 13.50 5.62
C LEU A 305 -1.19 12.44 4.52
N SER A 306 -1.57 11.24 4.87
CA SER A 306 -1.69 10.09 3.97
C SER A 306 -2.97 9.33 4.29
N HIS A 307 -3.27 8.22 3.61
CA HIS A 307 -4.53 7.49 3.82
C HIS A 307 -5.73 8.45 3.91
N LEU A 308 -5.89 9.27 2.85
CA LEU A 308 -6.83 10.40 2.87
C LEU A 308 -8.28 9.94 2.67
N LEU A 309 -9.17 10.41 3.53
CA LEU A 309 -10.61 10.23 3.40
C LEU A 309 -11.31 11.61 3.30
N PRO A 310 -12.14 11.87 2.29
CA PRO A 310 -12.45 10.96 1.18
C PRO A 310 -11.33 10.79 0.14
N GLY A 311 -10.25 11.58 0.18
CA GLY A 311 -9.19 11.55 -0.82
C GLY A 311 -9.76 11.72 -2.23
N SER A 312 -9.37 10.85 -3.16
CA SER A 312 -9.90 10.84 -4.53
C SER A 312 -11.33 10.27 -4.64
N ASN A 313 -11.91 9.80 -3.55
CA ASN A 313 -13.29 9.30 -3.49
C ASN A 313 -14.30 10.38 -3.06
N ALA A 314 -13.99 11.66 -3.22
CA ALA A 314 -14.84 12.78 -2.78
C ALA A 314 -16.18 12.92 -3.54
N GLY A 315 -16.46 12.07 -4.53
CA GLY A 315 -17.68 12.06 -5.31
C GLY A 315 -17.69 13.10 -6.45
N PRO A 316 -18.87 13.58 -6.90
CA PRO A 316 -19.00 14.42 -8.11
C PRO A 316 -18.22 15.74 -8.06
N GLY A 317 -17.84 16.23 -6.88
CA GLY A 317 -17.03 17.44 -6.68
C GLY A 317 -15.54 17.24 -6.88
N GLY A 318 -15.08 16.01 -7.07
CA GLY A 318 -13.67 15.67 -7.16
C GLY A 318 -12.94 15.64 -5.81
N GLU A 319 -11.61 15.60 -5.85
CA GLU A 319 -10.76 15.62 -4.68
C GLU A 319 -10.84 16.97 -3.94
N LEU A 320 -10.85 16.93 -2.60
CA LEU A 320 -10.79 18.15 -1.81
C LEU A 320 -9.45 18.87 -2.03
N PRO A 321 -9.46 20.22 -2.04
CA PRO A 321 -8.21 20.97 -2.17
C PRO A 321 -7.32 20.75 -0.94
N ASP A 322 -6.00 20.72 -1.15
CA ASP A 322 -5.03 20.56 -0.06
C ASP A 322 -5.22 21.55 1.08
N THR A 323 -5.68 22.77 0.76
CA THR A 323 -5.97 23.82 1.74
C THR A 323 -7.00 23.39 2.79
N ALA A 324 -8.02 22.61 2.41
CA ALA A 324 -9.03 22.13 3.34
C ALA A 324 -8.43 21.23 4.43
N TYR A 325 -7.52 20.35 4.05
CA TYR A 325 -6.80 19.49 4.99
C TYR A 325 -5.80 20.30 5.83
N ILE A 326 -5.00 21.15 5.18
CA ILE A 326 -3.93 21.94 5.83
C ILE A 326 -4.50 22.89 6.86
N GLU A 327 -5.56 23.64 6.54
CA GLU A 327 -6.18 24.62 7.44
C GLU A 327 -6.76 23.96 8.69
N ALA A 328 -7.37 22.79 8.56
CA ALA A 328 -7.90 22.06 9.70
C ALA A 328 -6.80 21.58 10.65
N VAL A 329 -5.69 21.04 10.14
CA VAL A 329 -4.53 20.65 10.95
C VAL A 329 -3.92 21.88 11.64
N ARG A 330 -3.75 22.97 10.90
CA ARG A 330 -3.11 24.21 11.39
C ARG A 330 -3.89 24.95 12.49
N ARG A 331 -5.14 24.59 12.74
CA ARG A 331 -5.86 25.09 13.92
C ARG A 331 -5.20 24.70 15.25
N PHE A 332 -4.41 23.63 15.23
CA PHE A 332 -3.83 23.01 16.43
C PHE A 332 -2.31 22.75 16.34
N PHE A 333 -1.72 22.91 15.15
CA PHE A 333 -0.33 22.60 14.91
C PHE A 333 0.36 23.67 14.07
N ASP A 334 1.44 24.24 14.58
CA ASP A 334 2.18 25.36 13.95
C ASP A 334 3.33 24.88 13.03
N GLY A 335 3.64 23.57 13.02
CA GLY A 335 4.71 23.01 12.19
C GLY A 335 4.35 22.90 10.72
N GLN A 336 5.22 22.27 9.94
CA GLN A 336 4.98 22.04 8.53
C GLN A 336 3.89 20.97 8.32
N VAL A 337 2.95 21.23 7.39
CA VAL A 337 1.89 20.29 7.00
C VAL A 337 1.98 20.06 5.51
N ILE A 338 2.06 18.79 5.10
CA ILE A 338 2.13 18.32 3.72
C ILE A 338 0.95 17.39 3.47
N VAL A 339 0.17 17.63 2.42
CA VAL A 339 -0.83 16.68 1.92
C VAL A 339 -0.12 15.71 0.97
N GLY A 340 -0.09 14.43 1.35
CA GLY A 340 0.61 13.39 0.60
C GLY A 340 0.02 13.13 -0.77
N ARG A 341 0.89 12.83 -1.72
CA ARG A 341 0.53 12.36 -3.08
C ARG A 341 1.43 11.19 -3.45
N ASP A 342 0.88 10.28 -4.25
CA ASP A 342 1.63 9.13 -4.74
C ASP A 342 2.88 9.56 -5.49
N GLY A 343 4.01 8.92 -5.20
CA GLY A 343 5.31 9.23 -5.76
C GLY A 343 6.05 10.41 -5.10
N MET A 344 5.44 11.10 -4.12
CA MET A 344 6.09 12.19 -3.38
C MET A 344 7.32 11.68 -2.61
N ARG A 345 8.40 12.46 -2.66
CA ARG A 345 9.68 12.18 -1.96
C ARG A 345 9.98 13.30 -0.98
N LEU A 346 10.34 12.93 0.23
CA LEU A 346 10.59 13.82 1.37
C LEU A 346 11.93 13.49 2.05
#